data_d1b8c12e358f81b28bdd7bb9410d9425
#
_entry.id   d1b8c12e358f81b28bdd7bb9410d9425
#
_cell.length_a   1.000
_cell.length_b   1.000
_cell.length_c   1.000
_cell.angle_alpha   90.00
_cell.angle_beta   90.00
_cell.angle_gamma   90.00
#
_symmetry.space_group_name_H-M   'P 1'
#
loop_
_entity.id
_entity.type
_entity.pdbx_description
1 polymer ?
#
loop_
_entity_poly.entity_id
_entity_poly.type
_entity_poly.pdbx_seq_one_letter_code
_entity_poly.pdbx_strand_id
1 'polypeptide(L)'
;VKRLRNKRTGLDQSRAPIYEALENFRRMRVVPFDVPGHKRGRGNPELTAFFGQACVGVDVNSMKPLDNLCHPVSVIREAEELAADAFGAAHAFLMVGGTTSSVQSMVLSSCKRGDEIILPRNVHKSVINALVLCGAVPVYVNPEVDQRLGISLGMKREQVAKAIAEHPKAVAVLVNNPTYYGICSDLRAIVKMAHDAGMLCLVDEAHGTHFYFGSGLPVSAMEAGADMASVSMHKSGGSLTQSSLLLTGPNIHAGYVRQIINLTQTTSGSYLLMSSLDISRRNLALRGRKVFHQVADMAEYARREINAVGGYYAFGRELMNGNSVFDFDTTKLSVHTLDIGLAGIEVYDILRDEYDIQIEFGDIGNILAYLSMGDRPQELERLVSALAEIRRRYQKDATGMLTQEYIEPEVVTSPQEAFYAPKISVPLAESEGRVCSEFVMCYPPGIPILAPGERITGEILEHIGYAKEKGCSMTGSEDPDLTRINVLE
;
A
#
# COMPACT_ATOMS: atom_id res chain seq x y z
N VAL A 1 -3.46 -19.15 -23.85
CA VAL A 1 -2.60 -19.83 -22.85
C VAL A 1 -3.53 -20.34 -21.76
N LYS A 2 -3.73 -21.67 -21.67
CA LYS A 2 -4.52 -22.31 -20.64
C LYS A 2 -3.88 -21.98 -19.29
N ARG A 3 -4.58 -21.22 -18.43
CA ARG A 3 -4.26 -21.14 -17.02
C ARG A 3 -4.13 -22.55 -16.48
N LEU A 4 -2.97 -22.84 -15.89
CA LEU A 4 -2.85 -23.85 -14.86
C LEU A 4 -3.74 -23.37 -13.71
N ARG A 5 -5.03 -23.77 -13.72
CA ARG A 5 -5.72 -23.93 -12.46
C ARG A 5 -4.82 -24.86 -11.65
N ASN A 6 -4.16 -24.29 -10.66
CA ASN A 6 -3.56 -25.12 -9.66
C ASN A 6 -4.70 -26.02 -9.16
N LYS A 7 -4.67 -27.29 -9.56
CA LYS A 7 -5.49 -28.34 -8.96
C LYS A 7 -4.93 -28.63 -7.56
N ARG A 8 -4.68 -27.57 -6.80
CA ARG A 8 -4.41 -27.68 -5.39
C ARG A 8 -5.77 -27.60 -4.73
N THR A 9 -6.15 -28.69 -4.12
CA THR A 9 -7.04 -28.86 -2.98
C THR A 9 -8.53 -29.05 -3.22
N GLY A 10 -9.15 -28.72 -4.32
CA GLY A 10 -10.61 -28.89 -4.50
C GLY A 10 -11.45 -28.02 -3.53
N LEU A 11 -10.87 -26.91 -3.01
CA LEU A 11 -11.57 -26.00 -2.10
C LEU A 11 -12.68 -25.25 -2.83
N ASP A 12 -13.86 -25.16 -2.19
CA ASP A 12 -15.01 -24.45 -2.74
C ASP A 12 -14.92 -22.95 -2.45
N GLN A 13 -14.47 -22.18 -3.44
CA GLN A 13 -14.32 -20.72 -3.35
C GLN A 13 -15.66 -19.97 -3.20
N SER A 14 -16.83 -20.64 -3.32
CA SER A 14 -18.11 -20.01 -3.04
C SER A 14 -18.43 -19.90 -1.55
N ARG A 15 -17.70 -20.63 -0.69
CA ARG A 15 -17.81 -20.56 0.76
C ARG A 15 -17.24 -19.24 1.31
N ALA A 16 -17.80 -18.78 2.41
CA ALA A 16 -17.27 -17.70 3.24
C ALA A 16 -17.42 -18.07 4.72
N PRO A 17 -16.50 -18.87 5.27
CA PRO A 17 -16.68 -19.55 6.56
C PRO A 17 -16.92 -18.60 7.74
N ILE A 18 -16.23 -17.45 7.79
CA ILE A 18 -16.41 -16.47 8.88
C ILE A 18 -17.78 -15.82 8.77
N TYR A 19 -18.17 -15.39 7.56
CA TYR A 19 -19.49 -14.83 7.32
C TYR A 19 -20.60 -15.84 7.67
N GLU A 20 -20.48 -17.07 7.23
CA GLU A 20 -21.45 -18.15 7.49
C GLU A 20 -21.56 -18.41 9.01
N ALA A 21 -20.45 -18.44 9.72
CA ALA A 21 -20.42 -18.62 11.17
C ALA A 21 -21.09 -17.46 11.92
N LEU A 22 -20.83 -16.22 11.51
CA LEU A 22 -21.48 -15.03 12.10
C LEU A 22 -22.99 -15.02 11.87
N GLU A 23 -23.47 -15.37 10.66
CA GLU A 23 -24.89 -15.50 10.36
C GLU A 23 -25.57 -16.59 11.20
N ASN A 24 -24.92 -17.75 11.35
CA ASN A 24 -25.41 -18.81 12.20
C ASN A 24 -25.47 -18.37 13.66
N PHE A 25 -24.41 -17.74 14.16
CA PHE A 25 -24.35 -17.25 15.53
C PHE A 25 -25.45 -16.20 15.83
N ARG A 26 -25.70 -15.28 14.89
CA ARG A 26 -26.77 -14.29 14.99
C ARG A 26 -28.15 -14.93 15.10
N ARG A 27 -28.41 -16.02 14.35
CA ARG A 27 -29.68 -16.77 14.38
C ARG A 27 -29.92 -17.50 15.68
N MET A 28 -28.85 -17.87 16.40
CA MET A 28 -28.96 -18.56 17.69
C MET A 28 -29.58 -17.71 18.81
N ARG A 29 -29.63 -16.37 18.64
CA ARG A 29 -30.17 -15.41 19.63
C ARG A 29 -29.61 -15.61 21.04
N VAL A 30 -28.31 -15.87 21.13
CA VAL A 30 -27.61 -16.08 22.40
C VAL A 30 -27.70 -14.83 23.28
N VAL A 31 -27.99 -15.02 24.58
CA VAL A 31 -27.96 -13.91 25.56
C VAL A 31 -26.52 -13.47 25.79
N PRO A 32 -26.14 -12.20 25.50
CA PRO A 32 -24.74 -11.78 25.51
C PRO A 32 -24.30 -11.32 26.90
N PHE A 33 -23.45 -12.13 27.55
CA PHE A 33 -22.65 -11.70 28.69
C PHE A 33 -21.17 -11.52 28.31
N ASP A 34 -20.86 -11.64 27.03
CA ASP A 34 -19.56 -11.45 26.38
C ASP A 34 -19.32 -9.97 26.02
N VAL A 35 -18.09 -9.64 25.64
CA VAL A 35 -17.71 -8.36 25.00
C VAL A 35 -18.02 -8.42 23.51
N PRO A 36 -18.25 -7.30 22.81
CA PRO A 36 -18.16 -5.89 23.25
C PRO A 36 -19.30 -5.43 24.15
N GLY A 37 -19.03 -4.35 24.94
CA GLY A 37 -19.95 -3.83 25.96
C GLY A 37 -21.29 -3.29 25.41
N HIS A 38 -21.37 -2.93 24.12
CA HIS A 38 -22.61 -2.50 23.48
C HIS A 38 -23.64 -3.63 23.34
N LYS A 39 -23.25 -4.88 23.62
CA LYS A 39 -24.17 -6.05 23.66
C LYS A 39 -25.04 -6.14 22.42
N ARG A 40 -24.39 -6.19 21.23
CA ARG A 40 -25.07 -6.23 19.91
C ARG A 40 -25.97 -5.02 19.67
N GLY A 41 -25.51 -3.85 20.12
CA GLY A 41 -26.15 -2.55 19.92
C GLY A 41 -27.12 -2.11 21.03
N ARG A 42 -27.57 -3.00 21.92
CA ARG A 42 -28.53 -2.65 22.98
C ARG A 42 -28.01 -1.62 23.98
N GLY A 43 -26.72 -1.65 24.28
CA GLY A 43 -26.07 -0.73 25.20
C GLY A 43 -25.68 0.62 24.63
N ASN A 44 -25.82 0.80 23.29
CA ASN A 44 -25.52 2.06 22.60
C ASN A 44 -26.49 2.25 21.42
N PRO A 45 -27.68 2.83 21.66
CA PRO A 45 -28.69 3.05 20.63
C PRO A 45 -28.23 3.96 19.49
N GLU A 46 -27.41 4.99 19.78
CA GLU A 46 -26.89 5.92 18.77
C GLU A 46 -25.94 5.20 17.81
N LEU A 47 -25.05 4.34 18.33
CA LEU A 47 -24.19 3.49 17.51
C LEU A 47 -25.02 2.59 16.59
N THR A 48 -26.10 2.02 17.12
CA THR A 48 -26.99 1.15 16.34
C THR A 48 -27.76 1.92 15.28
N ALA A 49 -28.22 3.14 15.58
CA ALA A 49 -28.88 4.01 14.61
C ALA A 49 -27.95 4.40 13.46
N PHE A 50 -26.68 4.65 13.76
CA PHE A 50 -25.68 5.06 12.77
C PHE A 50 -25.23 3.91 11.88
N PHE A 51 -24.79 2.77 12.46
CA PHE A 51 -24.26 1.63 11.71
C PHE A 51 -25.31 0.64 11.23
N GLY A 52 -26.48 0.68 11.79
CA GLY A 52 -27.55 -0.30 11.56
C GLY A 52 -27.39 -1.59 12.39
N GLN A 53 -28.52 -2.20 12.78
CA GLN A 53 -28.58 -3.39 13.62
C GLN A 53 -27.84 -4.60 13.00
N ALA A 54 -27.82 -4.71 11.67
CA ALA A 54 -27.15 -5.81 10.97
C ALA A 54 -25.62 -5.76 11.19
N CYS A 55 -25.03 -4.57 11.14
CA CYS A 55 -23.59 -4.37 11.36
C CYS A 55 -23.24 -4.58 12.84
N VAL A 56 -23.90 -3.87 13.76
CA VAL A 56 -23.58 -3.94 15.19
C VAL A 56 -23.90 -5.34 15.78
N GLY A 57 -24.86 -6.04 15.17
CA GLY A 57 -25.26 -7.39 15.58
C GLY A 57 -24.24 -8.49 15.33
N VAL A 58 -23.27 -8.25 14.44
CA VAL A 58 -22.17 -9.18 14.14
C VAL A 58 -20.81 -8.68 14.67
N ASP A 59 -20.76 -7.53 15.34
CA ASP A 59 -19.59 -7.10 16.06
C ASP A 59 -19.49 -7.84 17.39
N VAL A 60 -18.62 -8.85 17.40
CA VAL A 60 -18.43 -9.80 18.48
C VAL A 60 -16.93 -10.05 18.69
N ASN A 61 -16.56 -10.70 19.79
CA ASN A 61 -15.17 -11.09 20.05
C ASN A 61 -14.95 -12.59 19.80
N SER A 62 -13.72 -13.03 19.92
CA SER A 62 -13.30 -14.43 19.80
C SER A 62 -14.07 -15.33 20.77
N MET A 63 -14.61 -16.40 20.27
CA MET A 63 -15.29 -17.43 21.05
C MET A 63 -15.28 -18.75 20.27
N LYS A 64 -15.49 -19.85 20.97
CA LYS A 64 -15.38 -21.20 20.38
C LYS A 64 -16.11 -21.39 19.04
N PRO A 65 -17.35 -20.92 18.81
CA PRO A 65 -18.02 -21.06 17.52
C PRO A 65 -17.45 -20.19 16.40
N LEU A 66 -16.69 -19.15 16.72
CA LEU A 66 -16.19 -18.14 15.78
C LEU A 66 -14.66 -18.18 15.61
N ASP A 67 -13.97 -19.09 16.33
CA ASP A 67 -12.52 -19.24 16.27
C ASP A 67 -11.75 -18.11 17.00
N ASN A 68 -10.42 -18.07 16.83
CA ASN A 68 -9.53 -17.07 17.41
C ASN A 68 -8.46 -16.68 16.40
N LEU A 69 -8.35 -15.40 16.06
CA LEU A 69 -7.40 -14.89 15.07
C LEU A 69 -5.94 -15.16 15.44
N CYS A 70 -5.59 -15.15 16.76
CA CYS A 70 -4.23 -15.43 17.21
C CYS A 70 -3.87 -16.92 17.11
N HIS A 71 -4.86 -17.82 17.11
CA HIS A 71 -4.67 -19.26 17.01
C HIS A 71 -5.82 -19.91 16.20
N PRO A 72 -5.87 -19.71 14.89
CA PRO A 72 -6.95 -20.23 14.05
C PRO A 72 -6.95 -21.76 14.00
N VAL A 73 -8.09 -22.36 14.29
CA VAL A 73 -8.28 -23.84 14.28
C VAL A 73 -9.55 -24.29 13.55
N SER A 74 -10.45 -23.36 13.22
CA SER A 74 -11.74 -23.66 12.59
C SER A 74 -12.08 -22.66 11.46
N VAL A 75 -13.09 -21.81 11.61
CA VAL A 75 -13.61 -20.97 10.53
C VAL A 75 -12.63 -19.89 10.04
N ILE A 76 -11.77 -19.34 10.91
CA ILE A 76 -10.72 -18.41 10.50
C ILE A 76 -9.65 -19.18 9.72
N ARG A 77 -9.24 -20.36 10.18
CA ARG A 77 -8.30 -21.21 9.47
C ARG A 77 -8.83 -21.60 8.09
N GLU A 78 -10.10 -22.02 7.99
CA GLU A 78 -10.73 -22.33 6.71
C GLU A 78 -10.74 -21.11 5.76
N ALA A 79 -11.03 -19.90 6.27
CA ALA A 79 -10.97 -18.67 5.49
C ALA A 79 -9.55 -18.35 5.01
N GLU A 80 -8.53 -18.56 5.84
CA GLU A 80 -7.11 -18.40 5.47
C GLU A 80 -6.67 -19.42 4.41
N GLU A 81 -7.13 -20.67 4.50
CA GLU A 81 -6.86 -21.70 3.50
C GLU A 81 -7.51 -21.37 2.15
N LEU A 82 -8.76 -20.88 2.16
CA LEU A 82 -9.44 -20.38 0.96
C LEU A 82 -8.75 -19.15 0.35
N ALA A 83 -8.25 -18.24 1.19
CA ALA A 83 -7.49 -17.10 0.73
C ALA A 83 -6.15 -17.53 0.09
N ALA A 84 -5.41 -18.45 0.71
CA ALA A 84 -4.19 -18.99 0.16
C ALA A 84 -4.41 -19.63 -1.21
N ASP A 85 -5.47 -20.42 -1.38
CA ASP A 85 -5.83 -21.05 -2.66
C ASP A 85 -6.21 -19.98 -3.72
N ALA A 86 -7.05 -19.00 -3.36
CA ALA A 86 -7.47 -17.94 -4.28
C ALA A 86 -6.31 -17.10 -4.79
N PHE A 87 -5.31 -16.83 -3.94
CA PHE A 87 -4.12 -16.02 -4.26
C PHE A 87 -2.94 -16.87 -4.76
N GLY A 88 -3.07 -18.18 -4.84
CA GLY A 88 -1.96 -19.05 -5.26
C GLY A 88 -0.77 -19.07 -4.29
N ALA A 89 -1.01 -18.73 -3.02
CA ALA A 89 -0.03 -18.77 -1.95
C ALA A 89 0.00 -20.15 -1.27
N ALA A 90 1.07 -20.46 -0.54
CA ALA A 90 1.12 -21.62 0.32
C ALA A 90 0.30 -21.40 1.61
N HIS A 91 0.40 -20.20 2.18
CA HIS A 91 -0.38 -19.77 3.33
C HIS A 91 -0.82 -18.31 3.15
N ALA A 92 -1.96 -17.96 3.74
CA ALA A 92 -2.45 -16.60 3.88
C ALA A 92 -2.84 -16.34 5.34
N PHE A 93 -2.61 -15.10 5.80
CA PHE A 93 -2.95 -14.67 7.14
C PHE A 93 -3.87 -13.47 7.06
N LEU A 94 -5.00 -13.52 7.77
CA LEU A 94 -5.91 -12.38 7.87
C LEU A 94 -5.29 -11.31 8.78
N MET A 95 -5.19 -10.08 8.25
CA MET A 95 -4.59 -8.94 8.94
C MET A 95 -5.64 -7.86 9.17
N VAL A 96 -5.85 -7.50 10.42
CA VAL A 96 -6.80 -6.45 10.85
C VAL A 96 -6.11 -5.15 11.30
N GLY A 97 -4.80 -5.07 11.13
CA GLY A 97 -3.97 -3.89 11.36
C GLY A 97 -3.51 -3.19 10.07
N GLY A 98 -4.18 -3.48 8.95
CA GLY A 98 -3.82 -2.95 7.63
C GLY A 98 -2.57 -3.60 7.05
N THR A 99 -2.21 -3.18 5.85
CA THR A 99 -0.96 -3.60 5.20
C THR A 99 0.27 -3.10 5.97
N THR A 100 0.14 -2.05 6.76
CA THR A 100 1.18 -1.64 7.71
C THR A 100 1.60 -2.79 8.62
N SER A 101 0.65 -3.43 9.29
CA SER A 101 0.93 -4.59 10.15
C SER A 101 1.42 -5.81 9.35
N SER A 102 0.90 -6.01 8.14
CA SER A 102 1.32 -7.08 7.23
C SER A 102 2.78 -6.91 6.79
N VAL A 103 3.16 -5.72 6.31
CA VAL A 103 4.53 -5.38 5.91
C VAL A 103 5.50 -5.48 7.09
N GLN A 104 5.12 -4.96 8.26
CA GLN A 104 5.94 -5.09 9.47
C GLN A 104 6.16 -6.55 9.84
N SER A 105 5.11 -7.38 9.83
CA SER A 105 5.23 -8.81 10.11
C SER A 105 6.09 -9.54 9.09
N MET A 106 6.01 -9.16 7.81
CA MET A 106 6.83 -9.69 6.73
C MET A 106 8.32 -9.43 6.98
N VAL A 107 8.70 -8.18 7.27
CA VAL A 107 10.08 -7.79 7.55
C VAL A 107 10.58 -8.40 8.86
N LEU A 108 9.79 -8.33 9.95
CA LEU A 108 10.13 -8.92 11.24
C LEU A 108 10.29 -10.46 11.19
N SER A 109 9.60 -11.13 10.27
CA SER A 109 9.75 -12.57 10.04
C SER A 109 11.03 -12.94 9.31
N SER A 110 11.62 -11.98 8.58
CA SER A 110 12.75 -12.21 7.68
C SER A 110 14.06 -11.68 8.23
N CYS A 111 14.03 -10.60 9.02
CA CYS A 111 15.21 -9.86 9.45
C CYS A 111 15.35 -9.82 10.96
N LYS A 112 16.59 -9.78 11.40
CA LYS A 112 17.01 -9.60 12.81
C LYS A 112 17.87 -8.34 12.93
N ARG A 113 18.17 -7.94 14.14
CA ARG A 113 19.07 -6.82 14.41
C ARG A 113 20.45 -7.06 13.77
N GLY A 114 20.87 -6.07 12.97
CA GLY A 114 22.14 -6.09 12.26
C GLY A 114 22.12 -6.83 10.92
N ASP A 115 21.02 -7.51 10.55
CA ASP A 115 20.86 -8.05 9.21
C ASP A 115 20.72 -6.93 8.18
N GLU A 116 21.31 -7.09 7.01
CA GLU A 116 21.11 -6.18 5.89
C GLU A 116 19.89 -6.61 5.07
N ILE A 117 19.10 -5.63 4.60
CA ILE A 117 17.98 -5.81 3.68
C ILE A 117 18.08 -4.83 2.53
N ILE A 118 18.04 -5.35 1.30
CA ILE A 118 18.06 -4.55 0.08
C ILE A 118 16.63 -4.10 -0.24
N LEU A 119 16.41 -2.80 -0.44
CA LEU A 119 15.06 -2.24 -0.67
C LEU A 119 15.15 -0.91 -1.45
N PRO A 120 14.08 -0.51 -2.18
CA PRO A 120 14.05 0.79 -2.81
C PRO A 120 13.84 1.90 -1.75
N ARG A 121 14.40 3.10 -1.99
CA ARG A 121 14.24 4.22 -1.03
C ARG A 121 12.81 4.76 -0.98
N ASN A 122 12.03 4.60 -2.05
CA ASN A 122 10.64 5.05 -2.15
C ASN A 122 9.62 4.06 -1.54
N VAL A 123 10.01 3.33 -0.51
CA VAL A 123 9.08 2.45 0.25
C VAL A 123 8.11 3.25 1.11
N HIS A 124 6.96 2.66 1.38
CA HIS A 124 6.04 3.18 2.38
C HIS A 124 6.68 3.16 3.78
N LYS A 125 6.35 4.15 4.61
CA LYS A 125 6.90 4.28 5.99
C LYS A 125 6.80 3.01 6.83
N SER A 126 5.83 2.14 6.57
CA SER A 126 5.68 0.86 7.31
C SER A 126 6.89 -0.05 7.21
N VAL A 127 7.62 0.00 6.09
CA VAL A 127 8.87 -0.76 5.92
C VAL A 127 9.95 -0.20 6.86
N ILE A 128 10.15 1.12 6.85
CA ILE A 128 11.15 1.76 7.72
C ILE A 128 10.78 1.62 9.19
N ASN A 129 9.49 1.70 9.52
CA ASN A 129 9.02 1.38 10.88
C ASN A 129 9.41 -0.05 11.30
N ALA A 130 9.32 -1.01 10.39
CA ALA A 130 9.76 -2.38 10.68
C ALA A 130 11.27 -2.44 10.94
N LEU A 131 12.09 -1.66 10.20
CA LEU A 131 13.54 -1.57 10.45
C LEU A 131 13.84 -0.94 11.80
N VAL A 132 13.08 0.09 12.20
CA VAL A 132 13.19 0.66 13.57
C VAL A 132 12.89 -0.38 14.62
N LEU A 133 11.86 -1.22 14.42
CA LEU A 133 11.45 -2.26 15.36
C LEU A 133 12.47 -3.40 15.46
N CYS A 134 12.96 -3.94 14.34
CA CYS A 134 13.84 -5.10 14.34
C CYS A 134 15.33 -4.76 14.37
N GLY A 135 15.74 -3.53 14.00
CA GLY A 135 17.14 -3.13 13.94
C GLY A 135 17.89 -3.67 12.74
N ALA A 136 17.20 -4.07 11.68
CA ALA A 136 17.83 -4.39 10.41
C ALA A 136 18.35 -3.12 9.72
N VAL A 137 19.40 -3.27 8.93
CA VAL A 137 20.12 -2.18 8.26
C VAL A 137 19.68 -2.12 6.80
N PRO A 138 19.11 -1.00 6.34
CA PRO A 138 18.70 -0.85 4.95
C PRO A 138 19.90 -0.68 4.03
N VAL A 139 19.87 -1.38 2.89
CA VAL A 139 20.72 -1.15 1.72
C VAL A 139 19.81 -0.58 0.63
N TYR A 140 19.81 0.73 0.50
CA TYR A 140 18.90 1.38 -0.44
C TYR A 140 19.35 1.25 -1.89
N VAL A 141 18.40 0.86 -2.73
CA VAL A 141 18.47 0.96 -4.18
C VAL A 141 17.61 2.15 -4.61
N ASN A 142 18.24 3.24 -5.04
CA ASN A 142 17.50 4.42 -5.43
C ASN A 142 16.81 4.19 -6.77
N PRO A 143 15.49 4.37 -6.88
CA PRO A 143 14.79 4.27 -8.15
C PRO A 143 15.18 5.43 -9.09
N GLU A 144 15.03 5.21 -10.38
CA GLU A 144 15.01 6.36 -11.32
C GLU A 144 13.79 7.24 -11.06
N VAL A 145 13.93 8.50 -11.43
CA VAL A 145 12.84 9.48 -11.43
C VAL A 145 12.54 9.87 -12.88
N ASP A 146 11.28 9.81 -13.26
CA ASP A 146 10.84 10.43 -14.51
C ASP A 146 10.83 11.95 -14.32
N GLN A 147 11.74 12.64 -15.02
CA GLN A 147 11.97 14.07 -14.85
C GLN A 147 10.78 14.94 -15.25
N ARG A 148 9.94 14.47 -16.18
CA ARG A 148 8.73 15.19 -16.60
C ARG A 148 7.63 15.05 -15.57
N LEU A 149 7.42 13.82 -15.09
CA LEU A 149 6.32 13.49 -14.20
C LEU A 149 6.67 13.73 -12.71
N GLY A 150 7.96 13.82 -12.37
CA GLY A 150 8.42 13.95 -11.00
C GLY A 150 8.10 12.74 -10.12
N ILE A 151 8.01 11.54 -10.71
CA ILE A 151 7.66 10.31 -9.99
C ILE A 151 8.78 9.29 -10.00
N SER A 152 8.95 8.60 -8.88
CA SER A 152 9.87 7.47 -8.79
C SER A 152 9.38 6.29 -9.60
N LEU A 153 10.29 5.67 -10.36
CA LEU A 153 10.04 4.47 -11.17
C LEU A 153 10.30 3.18 -10.37
N GLY A 154 10.31 2.04 -11.04
CA GLY A 154 10.63 0.75 -10.45
C GLY A 154 12.13 0.52 -10.27
N MET A 155 12.46 -0.57 -9.58
CA MET A 155 13.86 -0.99 -9.38
C MET A 155 14.45 -1.56 -10.68
N LYS A 156 15.62 -1.06 -11.08
CA LYS A 156 16.37 -1.61 -12.21
C LYS A 156 17.07 -2.91 -11.84
N ARG A 157 17.04 -3.88 -12.76
CA ARG A 157 17.73 -5.18 -12.55
C ARG A 157 19.20 -5.03 -12.26
N GLU A 158 19.89 -4.13 -12.98
CA GLU A 158 21.32 -3.89 -12.84
C GLU A 158 21.67 -3.31 -11.46
N GLN A 159 20.84 -2.43 -10.92
CA GLN A 159 21.03 -1.86 -9.59
C GLN A 159 20.80 -2.91 -8.50
N VAL A 160 19.76 -3.75 -8.65
CA VAL A 160 19.51 -4.85 -7.71
C VAL A 160 20.65 -5.86 -7.74
N ALA A 161 21.11 -6.26 -8.94
CA ALA A 161 22.24 -7.17 -9.08
C ALA A 161 23.54 -6.61 -8.46
N LYS A 162 23.79 -5.28 -8.64
CA LYS A 162 24.92 -4.60 -8.01
C LYS A 162 24.81 -4.63 -6.49
N ALA A 163 23.63 -4.27 -5.94
CA ALA A 163 23.40 -4.26 -4.50
C ALA A 163 23.60 -5.67 -3.88
N ILE A 164 23.10 -6.72 -4.54
CA ILE A 164 23.30 -8.11 -4.11
C ILE A 164 24.79 -8.47 -4.11
N ALA A 165 25.55 -8.07 -5.14
CA ALA A 165 26.98 -8.37 -5.24
C ALA A 165 27.81 -7.63 -4.19
N GLU A 166 27.46 -6.38 -3.87
CA GLU A 166 28.13 -5.54 -2.87
C GLU A 166 27.73 -5.92 -1.43
N HIS A 167 26.54 -6.50 -1.24
CA HIS A 167 25.98 -6.91 0.06
C HIS A 167 25.61 -8.40 0.09
N PRO A 168 26.58 -9.32 -0.09
CA PRO A 168 26.31 -10.75 -0.18
C PRO A 168 25.78 -11.38 1.13
N LYS A 169 25.79 -10.63 2.24
CA LYS A 169 25.25 -11.03 3.54
C LYS A 169 23.82 -10.56 3.77
N ALA A 170 23.26 -9.77 2.86
CA ALA A 170 21.87 -9.36 2.97
C ALA A 170 20.94 -10.59 2.99
N VAL A 171 19.92 -10.52 3.83
CA VAL A 171 19.03 -11.68 4.05
C VAL A 171 17.80 -11.65 3.15
N ALA A 172 17.44 -10.46 2.63
CA ALA A 172 16.28 -10.30 1.78
C ALA A 172 16.42 -9.13 0.80
N VAL A 173 15.68 -9.22 -0.30
CA VAL A 173 15.38 -8.11 -1.20
C VAL A 173 13.89 -7.79 -1.07
N LEU A 174 13.55 -6.54 -0.73
CA LEU A 174 12.16 -6.08 -0.68
C LEU A 174 11.87 -5.23 -1.92
N VAL A 175 10.73 -5.47 -2.54
CA VAL A 175 10.27 -4.77 -3.74
C VAL A 175 8.91 -4.13 -3.46
N ASN A 176 8.75 -2.85 -3.80
CA ASN A 176 7.45 -2.18 -3.84
C ASN A 176 6.85 -2.36 -5.25
N ASN A 177 5.83 -3.20 -5.40
CA ASN A 177 5.30 -3.58 -6.71
C ASN A 177 3.79 -3.89 -6.69
N PRO A 178 2.95 -3.06 -7.33
CA PRO A 178 3.28 -1.84 -8.08
C PRO A 178 3.58 -0.65 -7.17
N THR A 179 4.17 0.41 -7.73
CA THR A 179 4.20 1.72 -7.07
C THR A 179 2.79 2.32 -7.02
N TYR A 180 2.64 3.44 -6.32
CA TYR A 180 1.37 4.15 -6.23
C TYR A 180 0.79 4.51 -7.61
N TYR A 181 1.67 4.91 -8.53
CA TYR A 181 1.30 5.30 -9.89
C TYR A 181 1.10 4.12 -10.86
N GLY A 182 1.27 2.89 -10.39
CA GLY A 182 1.05 1.68 -11.18
C GLY A 182 2.29 1.14 -11.89
N ILE A 183 3.47 1.66 -11.60
CA ILE A 183 4.73 1.20 -12.20
C ILE A 183 5.16 -0.12 -11.56
N CYS A 184 5.51 -1.10 -12.39
CA CYS A 184 6.00 -2.41 -11.97
C CYS A 184 7.44 -2.65 -12.42
N SER A 185 8.25 -3.21 -11.50
CA SER A 185 9.60 -3.71 -11.76
C SER A 185 9.55 -5.09 -12.44
N ASP A 186 10.68 -5.55 -13.00
CA ASP A 186 10.82 -6.95 -13.46
C ASP A 186 10.90 -7.91 -12.26
N LEU A 187 9.73 -8.15 -11.66
CA LEU A 187 9.63 -8.90 -10.43
C LEU A 187 10.15 -10.34 -10.56
N ARG A 188 9.92 -10.98 -11.70
CA ARG A 188 10.44 -12.36 -11.93
C ARG A 188 11.96 -12.41 -11.94
N ALA A 189 12.60 -11.44 -12.58
CA ALA A 189 14.05 -11.35 -12.59
C ALA A 189 14.62 -11.04 -11.21
N ILE A 190 13.99 -10.12 -10.46
CA ILE A 190 14.42 -9.76 -9.10
C ILE A 190 14.27 -10.96 -8.15
N VAL A 191 13.13 -11.67 -8.18
CA VAL A 191 12.94 -12.90 -7.39
C VAL A 191 14.04 -13.92 -7.70
N LYS A 192 14.31 -14.14 -8.98
CA LYS A 192 15.39 -15.09 -9.38
C LYS A 192 16.75 -14.66 -8.85
N MET A 193 17.12 -13.38 -8.99
CA MET A 193 18.41 -12.87 -8.51
C MET A 193 18.55 -13.00 -6.99
N ALA A 194 17.48 -12.70 -6.24
CA ALA A 194 17.47 -12.86 -4.79
C ALA A 194 17.66 -14.33 -4.39
N HIS A 195 16.94 -15.26 -5.01
CA HIS A 195 17.03 -16.68 -4.72
C HIS A 195 18.38 -17.28 -5.13
N ASP A 196 18.95 -16.88 -6.27
CA ASP A 196 20.28 -17.31 -6.72
C ASP A 196 21.37 -16.87 -5.71
N ALA A 197 21.15 -15.79 -4.97
CA ALA A 197 22.03 -15.31 -3.91
C ALA A 197 21.67 -15.86 -2.50
N GLY A 198 20.68 -16.73 -2.38
CA GLY A 198 20.23 -17.28 -1.10
C GLY A 198 19.43 -16.30 -0.23
N MET A 199 18.94 -15.21 -0.81
CA MET A 199 18.14 -14.17 -0.14
C MET A 199 16.65 -14.44 -0.36
N LEU A 200 15.81 -14.00 0.61
CA LEU A 200 14.37 -13.97 0.43
C LEU A 200 13.95 -12.81 -0.48
N CYS A 201 12.85 -12.98 -1.21
CA CYS A 201 12.21 -11.89 -1.92
C CYS A 201 10.87 -11.55 -1.26
N LEU A 202 10.77 -10.32 -0.77
CA LEU A 202 9.60 -9.77 -0.08
C LEU A 202 8.94 -8.72 -0.98
N VAL A 203 7.61 -8.72 -1.07
CA VAL A 203 6.90 -7.77 -1.93
C VAL A 203 5.86 -6.99 -1.16
N ASP A 204 6.02 -5.67 -1.11
CA ASP A 204 4.92 -4.78 -0.76
C ASP A 204 4.02 -4.62 -2.00
N GLU A 205 2.95 -5.41 -2.03
CA GLU A 205 1.96 -5.46 -3.10
C GLU A 205 0.63 -4.82 -2.66
N ALA A 206 0.73 -3.81 -1.78
CA ALA A 206 -0.45 -3.13 -1.24
C ALA A 206 -1.40 -2.60 -2.34
N HIS A 207 -0.86 -2.23 -3.49
CA HIS A 207 -1.61 -1.71 -4.63
C HIS A 207 -1.90 -2.75 -5.72
N GLY A 208 -1.54 -4.02 -5.51
CA GLY A 208 -1.61 -5.08 -6.52
C GLY A 208 -2.57 -6.23 -6.20
N THR A 209 -3.46 -6.11 -5.23
CA THR A 209 -4.44 -7.17 -4.87
C THR A 209 -5.19 -7.75 -6.07
N HIS A 210 -5.51 -6.92 -7.05
CA HIS A 210 -6.25 -7.31 -8.26
C HIS A 210 -5.41 -8.07 -9.29
N PHE A 211 -4.08 -8.07 -9.20
CA PHE A 211 -3.21 -8.81 -10.12
C PHE A 211 -3.49 -10.31 -10.10
N TYR A 212 -3.92 -10.84 -8.97
CA TYR A 212 -4.28 -12.25 -8.81
C TYR A 212 -5.55 -12.67 -9.55
N PHE A 213 -6.42 -11.71 -9.87
CA PHE A 213 -7.76 -11.98 -10.39
C PHE A 213 -8.01 -11.42 -11.78
N GLY A 214 -7.14 -10.54 -12.30
CA GLY A 214 -7.26 -9.93 -13.62
C GLY A 214 -6.65 -10.77 -14.75
N SER A 215 -6.87 -10.36 -15.98
CA SER A 215 -6.15 -10.82 -17.17
C SER A 215 -5.56 -9.61 -17.89
N GLY A 216 -4.30 -9.69 -18.34
CA GLY A 216 -3.60 -8.57 -18.93
C GLY A 216 -3.11 -7.52 -17.92
N LEU A 217 -3.15 -7.84 -16.65
CA LEU A 217 -2.54 -7.09 -15.55
C LEU A 217 -1.12 -7.59 -15.29
N PRO A 218 -0.28 -6.81 -14.60
CA PRO A 218 1.07 -7.22 -14.22
C PRO A 218 1.10 -8.53 -13.44
N VAL A 219 2.27 -9.18 -13.40
CA VAL A 219 2.47 -10.41 -12.65
C VAL A 219 2.33 -10.15 -11.15
N SER A 220 1.59 -11.01 -10.45
CA SER A 220 1.47 -10.95 -8.99
C SER A 220 2.71 -11.54 -8.29
N ALA A 221 2.94 -11.15 -7.04
CA ALA A 221 4.09 -11.59 -6.27
C ALA A 221 4.17 -13.11 -6.13
N MET A 222 3.06 -13.78 -5.79
CA MET A 222 3.04 -15.25 -5.65
C MET A 222 3.25 -15.95 -6.99
N GLU A 223 2.72 -15.40 -8.10
CA GLU A 223 2.97 -15.94 -9.45
C GLU A 223 4.42 -15.74 -9.89
N ALA A 224 5.06 -14.65 -9.47
CA ALA A 224 6.47 -14.39 -9.71
C ALA A 224 7.39 -15.29 -8.87
N GLY A 225 6.88 -15.94 -7.84
CA GLY A 225 7.64 -16.82 -6.95
C GLY A 225 8.23 -16.13 -5.73
N ALA A 226 7.74 -14.96 -5.35
CA ALA A 226 8.18 -14.28 -4.14
C ALA A 226 7.91 -15.12 -2.88
N ASP A 227 8.74 -14.93 -1.85
CA ASP A 227 8.64 -15.67 -0.59
C ASP A 227 7.52 -15.16 0.29
N MET A 228 7.31 -13.84 0.34
CA MET A 228 6.18 -13.22 1.03
C MET A 228 5.66 -12.01 0.27
N ALA A 229 4.35 -11.74 0.41
CA ALA A 229 3.71 -10.57 -0.16
C ALA A 229 2.63 -10.01 0.77
N SER A 230 2.58 -8.68 0.87
CA SER A 230 1.54 -7.95 1.61
C SER A 230 0.55 -7.32 0.65
N VAL A 231 -0.75 -7.65 0.74
CA VAL A 231 -1.80 -7.12 -0.14
C VAL A 231 -2.88 -6.37 0.65
N SER A 232 -3.22 -5.15 0.21
CA SER A 232 -4.30 -4.36 0.80
C SER A 232 -5.64 -4.75 0.17
N MET A 233 -6.39 -5.58 0.84
CA MET A 233 -7.70 -6.00 0.36
C MET A 233 -8.69 -4.83 0.26
N HIS A 234 -8.57 -3.83 1.14
CA HIS A 234 -9.46 -2.67 1.13
C HIS A 234 -9.21 -1.69 -0.03
N LYS A 235 -8.03 -1.70 -0.67
CA LYS A 235 -7.74 -0.77 -1.77
C LYS A 235 -8.43 -1.21 -3.07
N SER A 236 -8.15 -2.39 -3.57
CA SER A 236 -8.76 -2.89 -4.81
C SER A 236 -9.57 -4.18 -4.65
N GLY A 237 -9.55 -4.81 -3.48
CA GLY A 237 -10.25 -6.05 -3.22
C GLY A 237 -11.69 -5.91 -2.73
N GLY A 238 -12.13 -4.69 -2.36
CA GLY A 238 -13.52 -4.40 -1.96
C GLY A 238 -13.87 -4.75 -0.53
N SER A 239 -12.89 -4.93 0.37
CA SER A 239 -13.12 -5.14 1.79
C SER A 239 -13.13 -3.82 2.57
N LEU A 240 -13.50 -3.87 3.85
CA LEU A 240 -13.48 -2.69 4.72
C LEU A 240 -12.06 -2.16 4.95
N THR A 241 -11.92 -0.86 5.14
CA THR A 241 -10.64 -0.20 5.46
C THR A 241 -9.91 -0.92 6.60
N GLN A 242 -8.57 -0.97 6.55
CA GLN A 242 -7.71 -1.65 7.52
C GLN A 242 -7.62 -3.18 7.34
N SER A 243 -8.34 -3.77 6.42
CA SER A 243 -8.26 -5.20 6.12
C SER A 243 -7.20 -5.52 5.06
N SER A 244 -6.37 -6.51 5.32
CA SER A 244 -5.21 -6.88 4.52
C SER A 244 -4.95 -8.39 4.61
N LEU A 245 -4.09 -8.91 3.74
CA LEU A 245 -3.55 -10.27 3.83
C LEU A 245 -2.02 -10.23 3.80
N LEU A 246 -1.40 -11.11 4.59
CA LEU A 246 -0.02 -11.52 4.40
C LEU A 246 -0.01 -12.89 3.73
N LEU A 247 0.63 -12.98 2.57
CA LEU A 247 0.75 -14.19 1.76
C LEU A 247 2.17 -14.75 1.87
N THR A 248 2.30 -16.06 1.89
CA THR A 248 3.63 -16.70 1.92
C THR A 248 3.77 -17.81 0.89
N GLY A 249 4.97 -17.95 0.38
CA GLY A 249 5.40 -19.08 -0.43
C GLY A 249 5.64 -20.37 0.38
N PRO A 250 5.92 -21.49 -0.30
CA PRO A 250 6.00 -22.81 0.35
C PRO A 250 7.22 -22.98 1.27
N ASN A 251 8.27 -22.20 1.09
CA ASN A 251 9.51 -22.30 1.86
C ASN A 251 9.51 -21.50 3.16
N ILE A 252 8.44 -20.74 3.43
CA ILE A 252 8.30 -19.91 4.63
C ILE A 252 7.63 -20.71 5.75
N HIS A 253 8.22 -20.66 6.94
CA HIS A 253 7.68 -21.36 8.11
C HIS A 253 6.46 -20.62 8.68
N ALA A 254 5.27 -21.01 8.26
CA ALA A 254 4.00 -20.35 8.59
C ALA A 254 3.76 -20.20 10.10
N GLY A 255 4.17 -21.19 10.92
CA GLY A 255 4.07 -21.11 12.39
C GLY A 255 4.89 -19.98 12.99
N TYR A 256 6.09 -19.73 12.46
CA TYR A 256 6.92 -18.61 12.91
C TYR A 256 6.32 -17.26 12.50
N VAL A 257 5.86 -17.16 11.26
CA VAL A 257 5.14 -15.94 10.78
C VAL A 257 3.94 -15.64 11.68
N ARG A 258 3.15 -16.66 12.05
CA ARG A 258 2.03 -16.49 13.00
C ARG A 258 2.49 -15.96 14.35
N GLN A 259 3.60 -16.45 14.88
CA GLN A 259 4.15 -15.94 16.14
C GLN A 259 4.53 -14.45 16.02
N ILE A 260 5.17 -14.06 14.94
CA ILE A 260 5.53 -12.65 14.69
C ILE A 260 4.27 -11.77 14.54
N ILE A 261 3.27 -12.23 13.77
CA ILE A 261 1.98 -11.52 13.67
C ILE A 261 1.38 -11.29 15.06
N ASN A 262 1.40 -12.31 15.92
CA ASN A 262 0.82 -12.22 17.26
C ASN A 262 1.56 -11.28 18.21
N LEU A 263 2.80 -10.83 17.88
CA LEU A 263 3.49 -9.80 18.66
C LEU A 263 2.93 -8.40 18.43
N THR A 264 2.39 -8.13 17.25
CA THR A 264 1.98 -6.79 16.82
C THR A 264 0.48 -6.65 16.57
N GLN A 265 -0.22 -7.77 16.28
CA GLN A 265 -1.65 -7.77 16.00
C GLN A 265 -2.47 -7.87 17.31
N THR A 266 -3.62 -7.21 17.31
CA THR A 266 -4.57 -7.27 18.43
C THR A 266 -5.01 -8.69 18.75
N THR A 267 -5.25 -8.99 20.04
CA THR A 267 -5.88 -10.25 20.50
C THR A 267 -7.40 -10.25 20.31
N SER A 268 -8.00 -9.08 20.07
CA SER A 268 -9.44 -8.88 19.88
C SER A 268 -9.74 -8.50 18.42
N GLY A 269 -9.39 -9.38 17.47
CA GLY A 269 -9.57 -9.14 16.05
C GLY A 269 -11.03 -8.82 15.68
N SER A 270 -11.22 -7.74 14.92
CA SER A 270 -12.55 -7.30 14.46
C SER A 270 -13.18 -8.33 13.51
N TYR A 271 -14.31 -8.90 13.89
CA TYR A 271 -15.07 -9.80 13.03
C TYR A 271 -15.73 -9.09 11.85
N LEU A 272 -15.98 -7.78 11.96
CA LEU A 272 -16.40 -6.98 10.80
C LEU A 272 -15.31 -6.96 9.73
N LEU A 273 -14.06 -6.72 10.12
CA LEU A 273 -12.92 -6.73 9.19
C LEU A 273 -12.64 -8.13 8.64
N MET A 274 -12.62 -9.15 9.49
CA MET A 274 -12.35 -10.52 9.06
C MET A 274 -13.44 -11.07 8.13
N SER A 275 -14.72 -10.81 8.43
CA SER A 275 -15.81 -11.22 7.55
C SER A 275 -15.80 -10.45 6.22
N SER A 276 -15.43 -9.16 6.24
CA SER A 276 -15.26 -8.39 5.00
C SER A 276 -14.15 -8.95 4.11
N LEU A 277 -13.03 -9.39 4.70
CA LEU A 277 -11.95 -10.09 3.99
C LEU A 277 -12.45 -11.38 3.33
N ASP A 278 -13.17 -12.20 4.09
CA ASP A 278 -13.69 -13.48 3.64
C ASP A 278 -14.72 -13.35 2.50
N ILE A 279 -15.65 -12.39 2.65
CA ILE A 279 -16.64 -12.06 1.60
C ILE A 279 -15.94 -11.50 0.35
N SER A 280 -14.99 -10.60 0.52
CA SER A 280 -14.26 -9.98 -0.60
C SER A 280 -13.40 -11.00 -1.34
N ARG A 281 -12.70 -11.90 -0.63
CA ARG A 281 -11.98 -13.02 -1.23
C ARG A 281 -12.91 -13.87 -2.10
N ARG A 282 -14.09 -14.25 -1.57
CA ARG A 282 -15.11 -15.00 -2.33
C ARG A 282 -15.55 -14.25 -3.59
N ASN A 283 -15.85 -12.96 -3.46
CA ASN A 283 -16.25 -12.14 -4.61
C ASN A 283 -15.15 -12.05 -5.68
N LEU A 284 -13.90 -11.86 -5.26
CA LEU A 284 -12.75 -11.83 -6.16
C LEU A 284 -12.52 -13.16 -6.87
N ALA A 285 -12.59 -14.28 -6.14
CA ALA A 285 -12.40 -15.61 -6.72
C ALA A 285 -13.48 -15.95 -7.77
N LEU A 286 -14.73 -15.53 -7.55
CA LEU A 286 -15.85 -15.83 -8.43
C LEU A 286 -16.03 -14.84 -9.59
N ARG A 287 -15.72 -13.56 -9.39
CA ARG A 287 -16.07 -12.48 -10.32
C ARG A 287 -14.88 -11.60 -10.75
N GLY A 288 -13.77 -11.67 -10.03
CA GLY A 288 -12.66 -10.73 -10.17
C GLY A 288 -12.17 -10.58 -11.60
N ARG A 289 -12.04 -11.69 -12.35
CA ARG A 289 -11.58 -11.66 -13.74
C ARG A 289 -12.45 -10.78 -14.65
N LYS A 290 -13.77 -10.88 -14.52
CA LYS A 290 -14.72 -10.08 -15.32
C LYS A 290 -14.66 -8.62 -14.87
N VAL A 291 -14.67 -8.39 -13.57
CA VAL A 291 -14.71 -7.05 -12.98
C VAL A 291 -13.45 -6.26 -13.33
N PHE A 292 -12.26 -6.82 -13.13
CA PHE A 292 -11.02 -6.08 -13.42
C PHE A 292 -10.73 -5.91 -14.92
N HIS A 293 -11.29 -6.73 -15.78
CA HIS A 293 -11.29 -6.43 -17.22
C HIS A 293 -12.10 -5.15 -17.49
N GLN A 294 -13.29 -5.03 -16.91
CA GLN A 294 -14.12 -3.82 -17.06
C GLN A 294 -13.45 -2.59 -16.44
N VAL A 295 -12.80 -2.72 -15.28
CA VAL A 295 -12.06 -1.61 -14.64
C VAL A 295 -10.90 -1.14 -15.54
N ALA A 296 -10.15 -2.06 -16.13
CA ALA A 296 -9.06 -1.72 -17.04
C ALA A 296 -9.58 -1.00 -18.31
N ASP A 297 -10.69 -1.46 -18.87
CA ASP A 297 -11.31 -0.82 -20.04
C ASP A 297 -11.81 0.60 -19.70
N MET A 298 -12.42 0.78 -18.52
CA MET A 298 -12.88 2.10 -18.05
C MET A 298 -11.69 3.05 -17.81
N ALA A 299 -10.61 2.56 -17.21
CA ALA A 299 -9.41 3.37 -16.97
C ALA A 299 -8.77 3.82 -18.29
N GLU A 300 -8.70 2.91 -19.27
CA GLU A 300 -8.15 3.23 -20.58
C GLU A 300 -9.03 4.22 -21.37
N TYR A 301 -10.35 4.09 -21.25
CA TYR A 301 -11.28 5.07 -21.80
C TYR A 301 -11.05 6.46 -21.18
N ALA A 302 -11.03 6.56 -19.84
CA ALA A 302 -10.83 7.83 -19.16
C ALA A 302 -9.47 8.46 -19.48
N ARG A 303 -8.41 7.67 -19.60
CA ARG A 303 -7.07 8.13 -19.99
C ARG A 303 -7.08 8.79 -21.37
N ARG A 304 -7.71 8.17 -22.34
CA ARG A 304 -7.84 8.74 -23.70
C ARG A 304 -8.65 10.04 -23.72
N GLU A 305 -9.78 10.07 -23.00
CA GLU A 305 -10.62 11.27 -22.96
C GLU A 305 -9.92 12.44 -22.25
N ILE A 306 -9.20 12.18 -21.14
CA ILE A 306 -8.41 13.21 -20.45
C ILE A 306 -7.30 13.75 -21.38
N ASN A 307 -6.58 12.87 -22.08
CA ASN A 307 -5.56 13.29 -23.03
C ASN A 307 -6.17 14.07 -24.21
N ALA A 308 -7.39 13.75 -24.62
CA ALA A 308 -8.12 14.51 -25.68
C ALA A 308 -8.56 15.91 -25.20
N VAL A 309 -8.81 16.12 -23.91
CA VAL A 309 -9.03 17.46 -23.33
C VAL A 309 -7.83 18.35 -23.62
N GLY A 310 -6.60 17.81 -23.56
CA GLY A 310 -5.33 18.54 -23.73
C GLY A 310 -4.93 19.32 -22.48
N GLY A 311 -3.66 19.69 -22.37
CA GLY A 311 -3.09 20.35 -21.20
C GLY A 311 -2.91 19.43 -19.97
N TYR A 312 -3.35 18.19 -20.05
CA TYR A 312 -3.08 17.11 -19.12
C TYR A 312 -2.32 15.99 -19.83
N TYR A 313 -1.61 15.20 -19.04
CA TYR A 313 -1.03 13.96 -19.53
C TYR A 313 -1.42 12.81 -18.62
N ALA A 314 -2.46 12.07 -18.99
CA ALA A 314 -2.83 10.83 -18.36
C ALA A 314 -1.94 9.72 -18.92
N PHE A 315 -0.97 9.27 -18.10
CA PHE A 315 0.06 8.33 -18.53
C PHE A 315 -0.32 6.86 -18.27
N GLY A 316 0.35 5.97 -18.98
CA GLY A 316 0.05 4.56 -18.97
C GLY A 316 1.20 3.69 -19.49
N ARG A 317 0.86 2.66 -20.27
CA ARG A 317 1.82 1.68 -20.79
C ARG A 317 2.88 2.26 -21.72
N GLU A 318 2.70 3.44 -22.27
CA GLU A 318 3.72 4.14 -23.08
C GLU A 318 4.97 4.50 -22.29
N LEU A 319 4.90 4.51 -20.96
CA LEU A 319 6.08 4.66 -20.10
C LEU A 319 6.96 3.41 -20.02
N MET A 320 6.47 2.25 -20.47
CA MET A 320 7.22 0.99 -20.39
C MET A 320 8.50 1.06 -21.22
N ASN A 321 9.63 0.83 -20.55
CA ASN A 321 10.97 0.87 -21.15
C ASN A 321 11.72 -0.47 -21.04
N GLY A 322 11.06 -1.51 -20.50
CA GLY A 322 11.62 -2.85 -20.32
C GLY A 322 12.62 -2.97 -19.17
N ASN A 323 12.80 -1.93 -18.35
CA ASN A 323 13.73 -1.91 -17.22
C ASN A 323 13.09 -1.26 -15.97
N SER A 324 13.29 0.06 -15.74
CA SER A 324 12.72 0.78 -14.60
C SER A 324 11.18 0.90 -14.65
N VAL A 325 10.59 0.79 -15.83
CA VAL A 325 9.15 0.57 -16.05
C VAL A 325 9.03 -0.72 -16.86
N PHE A 326 9.04 -1.85 -16.18
CA PHE A 326 8.96 -3.16 -16.84
C PHE A 326 7.53 -3.52 -17.26
N ASP A 327 6.56 -3.22 -16.39
CA ASP A 327 5.13 -3.36 -16.67
C ASP A 327 4.37 -2.21 -16.01
N PHE A 328 3.08 -2.07 -16.33
CA PHE A 328 2.24 -0.98 -15.86
C PHE A 328 0.83 -1.47 -15.49
N ASP A 329 0.36 -1.09 -14.31
CA ASP A 329 -1.02 -1.33 -13.86
C ASP A 329 -1.99 -0.36 -14.53
N THR A 330 -2.66 -0.84 -15.57
CA THR A 330 -3.58 -0.02 -16.37
C THR A 330 -4.84 0.43 -15.63
N THR A 331 -5.12 -0.09 -14.45
CA THR A 331 -6.26 0.34 -13.61
C THR A 331 -5.98 1.66 -12.87
N LYS A 332 -4.72 2.09 -12.79
CA LYS A 332 -4.35 3.37 -12.20
C LYS A 332 -4.58 4.50 -13.20
N LEU A 333 -5.39 5.47 -12.82
CA LEU A 333 -5.64 6.67 -13.61
C LEU A 333 -4.83 7.83 -13.02
N SER A 334 -3.57 7.90 -13.42
CA SER A 334 -2.62 8.93 -13.01
C SER A 334 -2.54 10.01 -14.08
N VAL A 335 -2.61 11.28 -13.66
CA VAL A 335 -2.69 12.43 -14.58
C VAL A 335 -1.71 13.50 -14.13
N HIS A 336 -0.79 13.88 -15.01
CA HIS A 336 0.10 15.02 -14.84
C HIS A 336 -0.66 16.32 -15.11
N THR A 337 -0.48 17.33 -14.26
CA THR A 337 -1.27 18.58 -14.24
C THR A 337 -0.45 19.85 -14.44
N LEU A 338 0.88 19.80 -14.33
CA LEU A 338 1.71 21.00 -14.41
C LEU A 338 1.63 21.71 -15.75
N ASP A 339 1.31 21.00 -16.83
CA ASP A 339 1.18 21.59 -18.17
C ASP A 339 0.03 22.64 -18.27
N ILE A 340 -0.93 22.63 -17.32
CA ILE A 340 -1.95 23.68 -17.19
C ILE A 340 -1.60 24.74 -16.13
N GLY A 341 -0.39 24.69 -15.57
CA GLY A 341 0.07 25.62 -14.54
C GLY A 341 -0.54 25.39 -13.14
N LEU A 342 -1.09 24.20 -12.88
CA LEU A 342 -1.64 23.83 -11.58
C LEU A 342 -0.88 22.63 -11.00
N ALA A 343 -0.53 22.72 -9.72
CA ALA A 343 -0.05 21.56 -8.97
C ALA A 343 -1.16 20.50 -8.82
N GLY A 344 -0.78 19.23 -8.71
CA GLY A 344 -1.75 18.16 -8.53
C GLY A 344 -2.64 18.38 -7.30
N ILE A 345 -2.06 18.85 -6.19
CA ILE A 345 -2.82 19.17 -4.98
C ILE A 345 -3.83 20.32 -5.21
N GLU A 346 -3.51 21.33 -6.03
CA GLU A 346 -4.45 22.39 -6.38
C GLU A 346 -5.65 21.81 -7.17
N VAL A 347 -5.38 20.90 -8.13
CA VAL A 347 -6.43 20.22 -8.89
C VAL A 347 -7.28 19.30 -8.00
N TYR A 348 -6.65 18.60 -7.06
CA TYR A 348 -7.33 17.77 -6.06
C TYR A 348 -8.32 18.58 -5.24
N ASP A 349 -7.90 19.76 -4.71
CA ASP A 349 -8.75 20.61 -3.91
C ASP A 349 -9.93 21.17 -4.73
N ILE A 350 -9.68 21.63 -5.96
CA ILE A 350 -10.75 22.13 -6.85
C ILE A 350 -11.75 21.02 -7.18
N LEU A 351 -11.29 19.79 -7.47
CA LEU A 351 -12.19 18.65 -7.73
C LEU A 351 -13.11 18.37 -6.55
N ARG A 352 -12.57 18.40 -5.33
CA ARG A 352 -13.34 18.16 -4.10
C ARG A 352 -14.31 19.30 -3.83
N ASP A 353 -13.84 20.55 -3.85
CA ASP A 353 -14.57 21.71 -3.31
C ASP A 353 -15.59 22.28 -4.31
N GLU A 354 -15.34 22.18 -5.62
CA GLU A 354 -16.21 22.76 -6.64
C GLU A 354 -17.00 21.72 -7.47
N TYR A 355 -16.51 20.47 -7.52
CA TYR A 355 -17.14 19.43 -8.34
C TYR A 355 -17.66 18.22 -7.55
N ASP A 356 -17.49 18.22 -6.22
CA ASP A 356 -17.83 17.07 -5.35
C ASP A 356 -17.20 15.76 -5.84
N ILE A 357 -15.95 15.81 -6.30
CA ILE A 357 -15.19 14.65 -6.77
C ILE A 357 -14.02 14.41 -5.83
N GLN A 358 -14.08 13.31 -5.07
CA GLN A 358 -12.99 12.88 -4.22
C GLN A 358 -12.12 11.87 -4.97
N ILE A 359 -10.89 12.24 -5.32
CA ILE A 359 -9.87 11.34 -5.84
C ILE A 359 -8.95 10.84 -4.72
N GLU A 360 -8.04 9.93 -5.03
CA GLU A 360 -7.15 9.34 -4.02
C GLU A 360 -6.19 10.36 -3.44
N PHE A 361 -5.43 11.06 -4.29
CA PHE A 361 -4.59 12.17 -3.88
C PHE A 361 -4.18 13.08 -5.04
N GLY A 362 -3.61 14.24 -4.68
CA GLY A 362 -2.82 15.08 -5.53
C GLY A 362 -1.45 15.35 -4.89
N ASP A 363 -0.37 15.23 -5.66
CA ASP A 363 0.95 15.67 -5.26
C ASP A 363 1.36 16.99 -5.95
N ILE A 364 2.64 17.28 -6.00
CA ILE A 364 3.15 18.51 -6.62
C ILE A 364 2.83 18.55 -8.12
N GLY A 365 2.96 17.43 -8.83
CA GLY A 365 2.86 17.38 -10.29
C GLY A 365 1.67 16.59 -10.85
N ASN A 366 1.04 15.76 -10.03
CA ASN A 366 0.13 14.75 -10.51
C ASN A 366 -1.08 14.59 -9.60
N ILE A 367 -2.17 14.05 -10.18
CA ILE A 367 -3.31 13.50 -9.44
C ILE A 367 -3.45 12.01 -9.72
N LEU A 368 -4.00 11.27 -8.76
CA LEU A 368 -4.35 9.86 -8.91
C LEU A 368 -5.82 9.64 -8.59
N ALA A 369 -6.58 9.14 -9.56
CA ALA A 369 -7.87 8.52 -9.34
C ALA A 369 -7.70 6.99 -9.26
N TYR A 370 -8.11 6.40 -8.14
CA TYR A 370 -7.95 4.98 -7.88
C TYR A 370 -9.21 4.22 -8.32
N LEU A 371 -9.17 3.62 -9.52
CA LEU A 371 -10.31 2.86 -10.02
C LEU A 371 -10.34 1.44 -9.47
N SER A 372 -11.53 0.98 -9.10
CA SER A 372 -11.77 -0.31 -8.49
C SER A 372 -13.14 -0.89 -8.93
N MET A 373 -13.54 -1.98 -8.30
CA MET A 373 -14.75 -2.74 -8.67
C MET A 373 -16.09 -2.02 -8.43
N GLY A 374 -16.07 -0.89 -7.74
CA GLY A 374 -17.26 -0.10 -7.42
C GLY A 374 -17.56 1.04 -8.39
N ASP A 375 -16.59 1.39 -9.24
CA ASP A 375 -16.68 2.55 -10.12
C ASP A 375 -17.62 2.34 -11.32
N ARG A 376 -18.22 3.41 -11.78
CA ARG A 376 -19.20 3.43 -12.87
C ARG A 376 -18.77 4.38 -13.99
N PRO A 377 -19.09 4.08 -15.27
CA PRO A 377 -18.73 4.93 -16.39
C PRO A 377 -19.15 6.39 -16.25
N GLN A 378 -20.35 6.64 -15.70
CA GLN A 378 -20.88 8.00 -15.50
C GLN A 378 -20.02 8.84 -14.55
N GLU A 379 -19.38 8.22 -13.57
CA GLU A 379 -18.49 8.90 -12.62
C GLU A 379 -17.18 9.31 -13.31
N LEU A 380 -16.68 8.48 -14.21
CA LEU A 380 -15.52 8.81 -15.04
C LEU A 380 -15.80 9.95 -16.02
N GLU A 381 -16.96 9.95 -16.67
CA GLU A 381 -17.37 11.05 -17.54
C GLU A 381 -17.49 12.37 -16.77
N ARG A 382 -17.97 12.32 -15.53
CA ARG A 382 -18.00 13.48 -14.63
C ARG A 382 -16.60 13.98 -14.31
N LEU A 383 -15.64 13.08 -14.01
CA LEU A 383 -14.24 13.44 -13.76
C LEU A 383 -13.61 14.11 -15.01
N VAL A 384 -13.78 13.51 -16.19
CA VAL A 384 -13.26 14.06 -17.46
C VAL A 384 -13.84 15.46 -17.73
N SER A 385 -15.15 15.63 -17.54
CA SER A 385 -15.83 16.91 -17.70
C SER A 385 -15.33 17.96 -16.71
N ALA A 386 -15.12 17.59 -15.45
CA ALA A 386 -14.57 18.47 -14.43
C ALA A 386 -13.15 18.92 -14.78
N LEU A 387 -12.28 18.01 -15.23
CA LEU A 387 -10.92 18.34 -15.65
C LEU A 387 -10.91 19.30 -16.87
N ALA A 388 -11.81 19.10 -17.83
CA ALA A 388 -11.97 20.02 -18.97
C ALA A 388 -12.38 21.43 -18.51
N GLU A 389 -13.32 21.53 -17.58
CA GLU A 389 -13.78 22.81 -17.00
C GLU A 389 -12.69 23.47 -16.15
N ILE A 390 -11.95 22.71 -15.34
CA ILE A 390 -10.80 23.20 -14.56
C ILE A 390 -9.76 23.82 -15.48
N ARG A 391 -9.39 23.14 -16.56
CA ARG A 391 -8.48 23.68 -17.55
C ARG A 391 -9.01 25.02 -18.10
N ARG A 392 -10.25 25.06 -18.51
CA ARG A 392 -10.86 26.26 -19.10
C ARG A 392 -10.86 27.47 -18.13
N ARG A 393 -11.09 27.21 -16.83
CA ARG A 393 -11.27 28.29 -15.82
C ARG A 393 -9.98 28.69 -15.12
N TYR A 394 -9.07 27.75 -14.89
CA TYR A 394 -7.95 27.92 -13.98
C TYR A 394 -6.57 27.79 -14.63
N GLN A 395 -6.49 27.44 -15.93
CA GLN A 395 -5.20 27.34 -16.62
C GLN A 395 -4.42 28.65 -16.49
N LYS A 396 -3.13 28.54 -16.10
CA LYS A 396 -2.20 29.66 -15.95
C LYS A 396 -0.82 29.26 -16.52
N ASP A 397 0.12 30.21 -16.55
CA ASP A 397 1.47 29.95 -17.02
C ASP A 397 2.15 28.92 -16.09
N ALA A 398 2.73 27.88 -16.69
CA ALA A 398 3.47 26.84 -15.99
C ALA A 398 4.97 27.18 -15.77
N THR A 399 5.43 28.38 -16.19
CA THR A 399 6.82 28.78 -16.05
C THR A 399 7.25 28.84 -14.57
N GLY A 400 8.34 28.16 -14.24
CA GLY A 400 8.92 28.16 -12.89
C GLY A 400 8.27 27.19 -11.89
N MET A 401 7.37 26.32 -12.34
CA MET A 401 6.89 25.23 -11.48
C MET A 401 7.96 24.17 -11.32
N LEU A 402 8.23 23.79 -10.07
CA LEU A 402 9.14 22.69 -9.77
C LEU A 402 8.44 21.36 -10.03
N THR A 403 9.09 20.48 -10.73
CA THR A 403 8.74 19.06 -10.74
C THR A 403 9.23 18.43 -9.43
N GLN A 404 8.49 17.48 -8.90
CA GLN A 404 8.96 16.72 -7.73
C GLN A 404 10.17 15.90 -8.16
N GLU A 405 11.35 16.28 -7.74
CA GLU A 405 12.54 15.44 -7.91
C GLU A 405 12.67 14.49 -6.72
N TYR A 406 13.08 13.25 -7.00
CA TYR A 406 13.48 12.34 -5.95
C TYR A 406 14.82 12.82 -5.37
N ILE A 407 14.83 13.09 -4.07
CA ILE A 407 16.03 13.47 -3.35
C ILE A 407 16.68 12.23 -2.78
N GLU A 408 17.93 11.97 -3.12
CA GLU A 408 18.74 10.89 -2.57
C GLU A 408 19.29 11.28 -1.20
N PRO A 409 18.71 10.86 -0.08
CA PRO A 409 19.22 11.25 1.23
C PRO A 409 20.52 10.51 1.55
N GLU A 410 21.42 11.20 2.23
CA GLU A 410 22.63 10.63 2.81
C GLU A 410 22.26 9.86 4.10
N VAL A 411 22.41 8.55 4.09
CA VAL A 411 22.20 7.71 5.28
C VAL A 411 23.43 7.74 6.16
N VAL A 412 23.30 8.27 7.38
CA VAL A 412 24.39 8.42 8.36
C VAL A 412 24.41 7.27 9.36
N THR A 413 23.26 6.82 9.80
CA THR A 413 23.10 5.71 10.75
C THR A 413 21.82 4.94 10.48
N SER A 414 21.64 3.78 11.15
CA SER A 414 20.46 2.97 10.95
C SER A 414 19.20 3.67 11.48
N PRO A 415 18.01 3.38 10.91
CA PRO A 415 16.74 3.95 11.39
C PRO A 415 16.48 3.68 12.88
N GLN A 416 16.84 2.49 13.38
CA GLN A 416 16.66 2.14 14.80
C GLN A 416 17.57 3.01 15.69
N GLU A 417 18.85 3.11 15.37
CA GLU A 417 19.80 3.90 16.15
C GLU A 417 19.37 5.36 16.21
N ALA A 418 19.02 5.95 15.07
CA ALA A 418 18.59 7.35 15.01
C ALA A 418 17.26 7.58 15.78
N PHE A 419 16.31 6.68 15.66
CA PHE A 419 15.00 6.84 16.31
C PHE A 419 15.10 6.83 17.86
N TYR A 420 15.97 5.99 18.41
CA TYR A 420 16.13 5.82 19.86
C TYR A 420 17.29 6.62 20.47
N ALA A 421 18.14 7.27 19.67
CA ALA A 421 19.22 8.11 20.16
C ALA A 421 18.71 9.36 20.92
N PRO A 422 19.54 9.96 21.77
CA PRO A 422 19.29 11.29 22.30
C PRO A 422 19.07 12.29 21.15
N LYS A 423 18.11 13.18 21.31
CA LYS A 423 17.70 14.11 20.27
C LYS A 423 17.35 15.47 20.81
N ILE A 424 17.54 16.49 19.99
CA ILE A 424 17.15 17.88 20.27
C ILE A 424 16.21 18.39 19.18
N SER A 425 15.30 19.24 19.58
CA SER A 425 14.42 19.94 18.64
C SER A 425 15.06 21.26 18.21
N VAL A 426 15.21 21.44 16.88
CA VAL A 426 15.78 22.66 16.28
C VAL A 426 14.77 23.30 15.31
N PRO A 427 14.82 24.61 15.06
CA PRO A 427 14.04 25.21 13.97
C PRO A 427 14.37 24.51 12.64
N LEU A 428 13.34 24.23 11.82
CA LEU A 428 13.52 23.54 10.54
C LEU A 428 14.55 24.26 9.66
N ALA A 429 14.51 25.60 9.60
CA ALA A 429 15.44 26.42 8.80
C ALA A 429 16.92 26.34 9.27
N GLU A 430 17.17 25.88 10.50
CA GLU A 430 18.50 25.74 11.09
C GLU A 430 18.97 24.27 11.13
N SER A 431 18.22 23.36 10.54
CA SER A 431 18.49 21.91 10.62
C SER A 431 19.41 21.38 9.53
N GLU A 432 19.81 22.19 8.56
CA GLU A 432 20.73 21.78 7.48
C GLU A 432 22.03 21.16 8.04
N GLY A 433 22.45 20.05 7.43
CA GLY A 433 23.63 19.28 7.85
C GLY A 433 23.43 18.38 9.06
N ARG A 434 22.33 18.51 9.81
CA ARG A 434 21.99 17.66 10.96
C ARG A 434 21.42 16.32 10.50
N VAL A 435 21.44 15.32 11.37
CA VAL A 435 20.87 13.99 11.13
C VAL A 435 19.47 13.92 11.73
N CYS A 436 18.49 13.59 10.91
CA CYS A 436 17.10 13.50 11.33
C CYS A 436 16.84 12.29 12.24
N SER A 437 16.01 12.45 13.29
CA SER A 437 15.60 11.37 14.18
C SER A 437 14.13 11.00 14.06
N GLU A 438 13.40 11.62 13.14
CA GLU A 438 11.97 11.40 12.93
C GLU A 438 11.62 11.33 11.44
N PHE A 439 10.35 11.07 11.13
CA PHE A 439 9.89 11.03 9.75
C PHE A 439 9.38 12.40 9.31
N VAL A 440 9.64 12.76 8.04
CA VAL A 440 8.96 13.86 7.36
C VAL A 440 8.44 13.32 6.03
N MET A 441 7.16 13.45 5.78
CA MET A 441 6.54 12.99 4.53
C MET A 441 5.32 13.82 4.15
N CYS A 442 5.08 13.92 2.84
CA CYS A 442 3.77 14.31 2.33
C CYS A 442 2.80 13.12 2.49
N TYR A 443 1.57 13.38 2.89
CA TYR A 443 0.57 12.33 3.00
C TYR A 443 -0.74 12.74 2.31
N PRO A 444 -1.29 11.88 1.46
CA PRO A 444 -0.72 10.68 0.82
C PRO A 444 0.47 11.01 -0.09
N PRO A 445 1.34 10.05 -0.46
CA PRO A 445 1.21 8.60 -0.32
C PRO A 445 1.88 7.98 0.94
N GLY A 446 2.50 8.76 1.84
CA GLY A 446 3.18 8.21 3.02
C GLY A 446 4.57 7.62 2.75
N ILE A 447 5.23 8.10 1.69
CA ILE A 447 6.63 7.84 1.39
C ILE A 447 7.46 8.93 2.09
N PRO A 448 8.44 8.58 2.94
CA PRO A 448 9.22 9.59 3.63
C PRO A 448 10.12 10.41 2.70
N ILE A 449 10.03 11.74 2.81
CA ILE A 449 11.04 12.68 2.30
C ILE A 449 12.30 12.54 3.13
N LEU A 450 12.15 12.49 4.46
CA LEU A 450 13.19 12.17 5.43
C LEU A 450 12.77 10.99 6.30
N ALA A 451 13.71 10.12 6.59
CA ALA A 451 13.58 9.04 7.56
C ALA A 451 14.63 9.19 8.68
N PRO A 452 14.42 8.57 9.85
CA PRO A 452 15.41 8.56 10.90
C PRO A 452 16.78 8.03 10.41
N GLY A 453 17.86 8.76 10.73
CA GLY A 453 19.23 8.41 10.36
C GLY A 453 19.73 9.07 9.07
N GLU A 454 18.92 9.86 8.41
CA GLU A 454 19.27 10.57 7.19
C GLU A 454 19.69 12.01 7.49
N ARG A 455 20.65 12.53 6.69
CA ARG A 455 21.12 13.91 6.78
C ARG A 455 20.15 14.87 6.10
N ILE A 456 19.84 15.96 6.77
CA ILE A 456 19.02 17.04 6.23
C ILE A 456 19.88 17.90 5.33
N THR A 457 19.56 18.02 4.05
CA THR A 457 20.25 18.86 3.08
C THR A 457 19.42 20.11 2.74
N GLY A 458 20.07 21.13 2.17
CA GLY A 458 19.38 22.33 1.69
C GLY A 458 18.30 22.01 0.65
N GLU A 459 18.56 21.05 -0.26
CA GLU A 459 17.61 20.60 -1.27
C GLU A 459 16.34 19.98 -0.64
N ILE A 460 16.51 19.20 0.44
CA ILE A 460 15.35 18.63 1.19
C ILE A 460 14.53 19.76 1.84
N LEU A 461 15.19 20.77 2.40
CA LEU A 461 14.50 21.91 3.01
C LEU A 461 13.72 22.74 1.98
N GLU A 462 14.33 22.98 0.79
CA GLU A 462 13.67 23.65 -0.33
C GLU A 462 12.44 22.84 -0.80
N HIS A 463 12.58 21.52 -0.95
CA HIS A 463 11.49 20.62 -1.34
C HIS A 463 10.33 20.67 -0.33
N ILE A 464 10.63 20.57 0.97
CA ILE A 464 9.62 20.66 2.04
C ILE A 464 8.93 22.04 2.01
N GLY A 465 9.70 23.11 1.85
CA GLY A 465 9.19 24.48 1.77
C GLY A 465 8.23 24.67 0.60
N TYR A 466 8.60 24.21 -0.58
CA TYR A 466 7.76 24.27 -1.78
C TYR A 466 6.49 23.45 -1.64
N ALA A 467 6.57 22.22 -1.14
CA ALA A 467 5.40 21.37 -0.93
C ALA A 467 4.40 22.00 0.06
N LYS A 468 4.89 22.62 1.15
CA LYS A 468 4.05 23.38 2.09
C LYS A 468 3.39 24.59 1.43
N GLU A 469 4.13 25.35 0.62
CA GLU A 469 3.60 26.51 -0.13
C GLU A 469 2.45 26.07 -1.07
N LYS A 470 2.56 24.91 -1.69
CA LYS A 470 1.50 24.35 -2.56
C LYS A 470 0.32 23.73 -1.80
N GLY A 471 0.36 23.69 -0.49
CA GLY A 471 -0.73 23.18 0.35
C GLY A 471 -0.64 21.69 0.66
N CYS A 472 0.49 21.03 0.35
CA CYS A 472 0.67 19.62 0.73
C CYS A 472 0.74 19.48 2.26
N SER A 473 -0.01 18.51 2.81
CA SER A 473 0.02 18.20 4.23
C SER A 473 1.28 17.44 4.61
N MET A 474 2.08 18.00 5.54
CA MET A 474 3.25 17.32 6.10
C MET A 474 2.85 16.51 7.32
N THR A 475 3.42 15.31 7.45
CA THR A 475 3.14 14.40 8.56
C THR A 475 4.39 13.64 8.99
N GLY A 476 4.35 13.05 10.18
CA GLY A 476 5.41 12.17 10.70
C GLY A 476 6.32 12.81 11.72
N SER A 477 6.43 14.15 11.73
CA SER A 477 7.16 14.91 12.73
C SER A 477 6.39 15.03 14.04
N GLU A 478 7.10 15.26 15.14
CA GLU A 478 6.50 15.56 16.45
C GLU A 478 5.78 16.91 16.44
N ASP A 479 6.36 17.91 15.75
CA ASP A 479 5.72 19.21 15.49
C ASP A 479 4.80 19.07 14.26
N PRO A 480 3.45 19.15 14.45
CA PRO A 480 2.50 18.98 13.33
C PRO A 480 2.60 20.08 12.26
N ASP A 481 3.09 21.26 12.62
CA ASP A 481 3.29 22.36 11.68
C ASP A 481 4.64 22.34 11.00
N LEU A 482 5.51 21.41 11.42
CA LEU A 482 6.90 21.27 10.94
C LEU A 482 7.64 22.62 10.89
N THR A 483 7.53 23.40 11.97
CA THR A 483 8.34 24.58 12.20
C THR A 483 9.67 24.22 12.86
N ARG A 484 9.66 23.10 13.57
CA ARG A 484 10.80 22.48 14.24
C ARG A 484 10.92 21.02 13.82
N ILE A 485 12.12 20.47 13.92
CA ILE A 485 12.42 19.08 13.62
C ILE A 485 13.37 18.50 14.67
N ASN A 486 13.16 17.22 15.03
CA ASN A 486 14.05 16.51 15.92
C ASN A 486 15.26 15.95 15.17
N VAL A 487 16.44 16.26 15.67
CA VAL A 487 17.73 15.81 15.13
C VAL A 487 18.58 15.18 16.21
N LEU A 488 19.56 14.37 15.84
CA LEU A 488 20.50 13.78 16.79
C LEU A 488 21.32 14.87 17.49
N GLU A 489 21.65 14.67 18.78
CA GLU A 489 22.52 15.54 19.54
C GLU A 489 23.93 15.68 18.95
#